data_7ef80df7ecc4974aff2ddd49f0f2628f
#
_entry.id   7ef80df7ecc4974aff2ddd49f0f2628f
#
_cell.length_a   1.000
_cell.length_b   1.000
_cell.length_c   1.000
_cell.angle_alpha   90.00
_cell.angle_beta   90.00
_cell.angle_gamma   90.00
#
_symmetry.space_group_name_H-M   'P 1'
#
loop_
_entity.id
_entity.type
_entity.pdbx_description
1 polymer ?
#
loop_
_entity_poly.entity_id
_entity_poly.type
_entity_poly.pdbx_seq_one_letter_code
_entity_poly.pdbx_strand_id
1 'polypeptide(L)'
;GGWGHNPGFEGYGPIAMLTGQGALAYAMMHRCGMEIDRSKHDAAYDFLQRATGANGYVWYEDQLGGGPESWADMGRTGAAGIANFLSPYEDSVYLQRAKKHAQVIGDHPESFPDTHGSPVMGMGYTALAANVDPDSFRKLMDSNRWWFALAQCHNGGFYYQPNRDNAGYGPDARLLTSSVVAFIFSIPKHNLTVTGKD
;
A
#
# COMPACT_ATOMS: atom_id res chain seq x y z
N GLY A 1 -16.13 0.42 -11.15
CA GLY A 1 -15.70 -0.68 -10.34
C GLY A 1 -14.67 -0.32 -9.28
N GLY A 2 -14.96 0.56 -8.36
CA GLY A 2 -14.06 0.88 -7.26
C GLY A 2 -14.82 0.97 -5.95
N TRP A 3 -14.08 0.97 -4.84
CA TRP A 3 -14.64 1.18 -3.49
C TRP A 3 -14.31 2.58 -3.00
N GLY A 4 -15.33 3.22 -2.39
CA GLY A 4 -15.22 4.47 -1.67
C GLY A 4 -15.43 4.27 -0.18
N HIS A 5 -15.61 5.36 0.53
CA HIS A 5 -16.08 5.34 1.91
C HIS A 5 -17.50 4.79 2.01
N ASN A 6 -18.07 4.70 3.19
CA ASN A 6 -19.38 4.12 3.43
C ASN A 6 -20.44 4.55 2.39
N PRO A 7 -21.38 3.67 2.04
CA PRO A 7 -22.53 4.05 1.21
C PRO A 7 -23.23 5.26 1.81
N GLY A 8 -23.49 6.28 0.98
CA GLY A 8 -24.11 7.52 1.42
C GLY A 8 -23.16 8.52 2.11
N PHE A 9 -21.86 8.24 2.19
CA PHE A 9 -20.90 9.24 2.62
C PHE A 9 -20.61 10.19 1.46
N GLU A 10 -21.13 11.38 1.60
CA GLU A 10 -21.08 12.38 0.54
C GLU A 10 -19.66 12.89 0.29
N GLY A 11 -19.37 13.21 -0.97
CA GLY A 11 -18.14 13.85 -1.39
C GLY A 11 -17.01 12.92 -1.79
N TYR A 12 -17.15 11.62 -1.54
CA TYR A 12 -16.14 10.63 -1.93
C TYR A 12 -16.72 9.59 -2.88
N GLY A 13 -16.28 9.63 -4.12
CA GLY A 13 -16.42 8.50 -5.03
C GLY A 13 -15.48 7.36 -4.66
N PRO A 14 -15.28 6.39 -5.56
CA PRO A 14 -14.27 5.35 -5.40
C PRO A 14 -12.87 5.95 -5.33
N ILE A 15 -12.05 5.43 -4.41
CA ILE A 15 -10.66 5.85 -4.24
C ILE A 15 -9.71 4.67 -4.34
N ALA A 16 -8.50 4.93 -4.82
CA ALA A 16 -7.53 3.89 -5.15
C ALA A 16 -7.08 3.09 -3.92
N MET A 17 -6.94 3.71 -2.75
CA MET A 17 -6.56 3.02 -1.52
C MET A 17 -7.58 1.93 -1.15
N LEU A 18 -8.85 2.28 -1.06
CA LEU A 18 -9.91 1.34 -0.70
C LEU A 18 -10.14 0.30 -1.80
N THR A 19 -10.01 0.70 -3.05
CA THR A 19 -10.11 -0.23 -4.18
C THR A 19 -8.96 -1.24 -4.18
N GLY A 20 -7.74 -0.80 -3.87
CA GLY A 20 -6.58 -1.69 -3.69
C GLY A 20 -6.80 -2.70 -2.55
N GLN A 21 -7.35 -2.26 -1.42
CA GLN A 21 -7.72 -3.13 -0.31
C GLN A 21 -8.80 -4.16 -0.71
N GLY A 22 -9.83 -3.72 -1.44
CA GLY A 22 -10.87 -4.60 -1.95
C GLY A 22 -10.33 -5.65 -2.94
N ALA A 23 -9.46 -5.22 -3.85
CA ALA A 23 -8.79 -6.13 -4.79
C ALA A 23 -7.89 -7.15 -4.06
N LEU A 24 -7.14 -6.71 -3.04
CA LEU A 24 -6.38 -7.62 -2.18
C LEU A 24 -7.29 -8.61 -1.44
N ALA A 25 -8.44 -8.14 -0.94
CA ALA A 25 -9.40 -9.02 -0.28
C ALA A 25 -9.89 -10.13 -1.22
N TYR A 26 -10.19 -9.83 -2.48
CA TYR A 26 -10.53 -10.86 -3.47
C TYR A 26 -9.41 -11.87 -3.67
N ALA A 27 -8.16 -11.42 -3.77
CA ALA A 27 -7.01 -12.31 -3.89
C ALA A 27 -6.91 -13.26 -2.69
N MET A 28 -7.11 -12.75 -1.48
CA MET A 28 -7.06 -13.56 -0.26
C MET A 28 -8.25 -14.51 -0.14
N MET A 29 -9.46 -14.07 -0.49
CA MET A 29 -10.65 -14.91 -0.54
C MET A 29 -10.44 -16.10 -1.48
N HIS A 30 -9.93 -15.86 -2.68
CA HIS A 30 -9.62 -16.92 -3.64
C HIS A 30 -8.61 -17.94 -3.08
N ARG A 31 -7.55 -17.46 -2.42
CA ARG A 31 -6.55 -18.33 -1.77
C ARG A 31 -7.12 -19.15 -0.61
N CYS A 32 -8.20 -18.69 0.01
CA CYS A 32 -8.96 -19.44 1.00
C CYS A 32 -9.99 -20.41 0.38
N GLY A 33 -10.01 -20.58 -0.93
CA GLY A 33 -10.94 -21.45 -1.65
C GLY A 33 -12.36 -20.89 -1.81
N MET A 34 -12.54 -19.58 -1.58
CA MET A 34 -13.84 -18.94 -1.79
C MET A 34 -14.02 -18.58 -3.27
N GLU A 35 -15.24 -18.72 -3.76
CA GLU A 35 -15.59 -18.18 -5.07
C GLU A 35 -15.61 -16.67 -5.04
N ILE A 36 -15.05 -16.05 -6.06
CA ILE A 36 -15.07 -14.61 -6.26
C ILE A 36 -15.78 -14.26 -7.58
N ASP A 37 -16.52 -13.18 -7.56
CA ASP A 37 -17.17 -12.66 -8.75
C ASP A 37 -16.12 -12.05 -9.68
N ARG A 38 -15.86 -12.71 -10.80
CA ARG A 38 -14.87 -12.30 -11.80
C ARG A 38 -15.14 -10.90 -12.33
N SER A 39 -16.40 -10.53 -12.55
CA SER A 39 -16.74 -9.21 -13.09
C SER A 39 -16.41 -8.08 -12.11
N LYS A 40 -16.62 -8.32 -10.81
CA LYS A 40 -16.25 -7.36 -9.76
C LYS A 40 -14.74 -7.26 -9.57
N HIS A 41 -14.06 -8.40 -9.64
CA HIS A 41 -12.59 -8.42 -9.63
C HIS A 41 -12.04 -7.57 -10.77
N ASP A 42 -12.44 -7.89 -12.01
CA ASP A 42 -11.93 -7.19 -13.20
C ASP A 42 -12.23 -5.69 -13.13
N ALA A 43 -13.45 -5.31 -12.71
CA ALA A 43 -13.82 -3.91 -12.53
C ALA A 43 -12.97 -3.16 -11.50
N ALA A 44 -12.52 -3.85 -10.42
CA ALA A 44 -11.61 -3.26 -9.44
C ALA A 44 -10.20 -3.03 -10.02
N TYR A 45 -9.69 -4.01 -10.73
CA TYR A 45 -8.37 -3.90 -11.36
C TYR A 45 -8.35 -2.89 -12.51
N ASP A 46 -9.45 -2.77 -13.26
CA ASP A 46 -9.62 -1.73 -14.26
C ASP A 46 -9.63 -0.32 -13.64
N PHE A 47 -10.27 -0.16 -12.47
CA PHE A 47 -10.21 1.10 -11.73
C PHE A 47 -8.76 1.42 -11.33
N LEU A 48 -8.06 0.48 -10.70
CA LEU A 48 -6.66 0.67 -10.32
C LEU A 48 -5.77 0.99 -11.51
N GLN A 49 -6.03 0.37 -12.67
CA GLN A 49 -5.29 0.65 -13.89
C GLN A 49 -5.53 2.08 -14.40
N ARG A 50 -6.77 2.57 -14.37
CA ARG A 50 -7.07 3.97 -14.73
C ARG A 50 -6.46 4.97 -13.75
N ALA A 51 -6.39 4.60 -12.46
CA ALA A 51 -5.74 5.40 -11.42
C ALA A 51 -4.20 5.37 -11.50
N THR A 52 -3.61 4.51 -12.33
CA THR A 52 -2.16 4.31 -12.39
C THR A 52 -1.56 5.13 -13.53
N GLY A 53 -0.63 6.01 -13.19
CA GLY A 53 0.15 6.79 -14.15
C GLY A 53 1.16 5.93 -14.94
N ALA A 54 1.68 6.49 -16.02
CA ALA A 54 2.63 5.81 -16.89
C ALA A 54 3.91 5.36 -16.17
N ASN A 55 4.28 6.01 -15.08
CA ASN A 55 5.43 5.67 -14.22
C ASN A 55 5.13 4.60 -13.16
N GLY A 56 3.87 4.20 -12.97
CA GLY A 56 3.46 3.24 -11.94
C GLY A 56 2.95 3.86 -10.65
N TYR A 57 2.98 5.18 -10.51
CA TYR A 57 2.37 5.87 -9.37
C TYR A 57 0.84 5.80 -9.43
N VAL A 58 0.19 5.57 -8.30
CA VAL A 58 -1.27 5.45 -8.20
C VAL A 58 -1.86 6.73 -7.63
N TRP A 59 -2.73 7.37 -8.40
CA TRP A 59 -3.44 8.59 -8.02
C TRP A 59 -4.57 8.30 -7.03
N TYR A 60 -5.13 9.34 -6.43
CA TYR A 60 -6.18 9.22 -5.43
C TYR A 60 -7.46 8.61 -6.02
N GLU A 61 -7.84 9.07 -7.19
CA GLU A 61 -9.01 8.63 -7.96
C GLU A 61 -8.59 8.05 -9.32
N ASP A 62 -9.54 7.58 -10.11
CA ASP A 62 -9.28 7.04 -11.46
C ASP A 62 -9.12 8.12 -12.55
N GLN A 63 -8.90 9.35 -12.14
CA GLN A 63 -8.52 10.46 -13.02
C GLN A 63 -7.07 10.83 -12.76
N LEU A 64 -6.26 10.73 -13.82
CA LEU A 64 -4.85 11.13 -13.74
C LEU A 64 -4.75 12.66 -13.72
N GLY A 65 -4.09 13.19 -12.69
CA GLY A 65 -3.60 14.55 -12.76
C GLY A 65 -4.48 15.64 -12.18
N GLY A 66 -4.48 15.78 -10.88
CA GLY A 66 -4.90 17.01 -10.19
C GLY A 66 -3.75 17.91 -9.76
N GLY A 67 -2.53 17.66 -10.23
CA GLY A 67 -1.34 18.39 -9.81
C GLY A 67 -0.06 17.63 -10.13
N PRO A 68 1.11 18.19 -9.80
CA PRO A 68 2.35 17.44 -9.92
C PRO A 68 2.30 16.21 -9.01
N GLU A 69 2.89 15.12 -9.48
CA GLU A 69 3.13 13.94 -8.66
C GLU A 69 3.89 14.38 -7.42
N SER A 70 3.24 14.36 -6.27
CA SER A 70 3.87 14.79 -5.01
C SER A 70 4.68 13.67 -4.36
N TRP A 71 4.62 12.47 -4.94
CA TRP A 71 5.16 11.22 -4.40
C TRP A 71 4.65 10.86 -3.00
N ALA A 72 3.85 11.71 -2.41
CA ALA A 72 3.19 11.44 -1.14
C ALA A 72 2.13 10.33 -1.30
N ASP A 73 1.72 9.75 -0.20
CA ASP A 73 0.68 8.71 -0.20
C ASP A 73 1.00 7.46 -1.04
N MET A 74 2.24 7.04 -1.04
CA MET A 74 2.65 5.79 -1.69
C MET A 74 1.90 4.55 -1.18
N GLY A 75 1.17 4.66 -0.08
CA GLY A 75 0.28 3.62 0.41
C GLY A 75 -0.74 3.14 -0.63
N ARG A 76 -1.24 4.04 -1.49
CA ARG A 76 -2.14 3.69 -2.60
C ARG A 76 -1.43 2.84 -3.64
N THR A 77 -0.23 3.25 -4.01
CA THR A 77 0.65 2.50 -4.92
C THR A 77 1.01 1.16 -4.30
N GLY A 78 1.27 1.12 -2.99
CA GLY A 78 1.52 -0.08 -2.23
C GLY A 78 0.33 -1.06 -2.24
N ALA A 79 -0.88 -0.56 -1.96
CA ALA A 79 -2.09 -1.38 -1.98
C ALA A 79 -2.37 -1.97 -3.38
N ALA A 80 -2.23 -1.17 -4.44
CA ALA A 80 -2.36 -1.64 -5.81
C ALA A 80 -1.25 -2.64 -6.17
N GLY A 81 -0.02 -2.39 -5.74
CA GLY A 81 1.13 -3.26 -5.99
C GLY A 81 0.95 -4.65 -5.41
N ILE A 82 0.58 -4.74 -4.14
CA ILE A 82 0.38 -6.05 -3.49
C ILE A 82 -0.88 -6.76 -4.01
N ALA A 83 -1.96 -6.03 -4.35
CA ALA A 83 -3.13 -6.61 -4.98
C ALA A 83 -2.77 -7.24 -6.33
N ASN A 84 -1.98 -6.54 -7.16
CA ASN A 84 -1.50 -7.08 -8.43
C ASN A 84 -0.58 -8.29 -8.23
N PHE A 85 0.34 -8.25 -7.26
CA PHE A 85 1.25 -9.37 -6.97
C PHE A 85 0.50 -10.65 -6.57
N LEU A 86 -0.58 -10.51 -5.81
CA LEU A 86 -1.38 -11.63 -5.31
C LEU A 86 -2.61 -11.92 -6.16
N SER A 87 -2.73 -11.31 -7.34
CA SER A 87 -3.90 -11.54 -8.21
C SER A 87 -4.21 -13.05 -8.31
N PRO A 88 -5.49 -13.44 -8.16
CA PRO A 88 -5.89 -14.84 -8.27
C PRO A 88 -5.76 -15.40 -9.69
N TYR A 89 -5.53 -14.54 -10.66
CA TYR A 89 -5.41 -14.93 -12.06
C TYR A 89 -3.96 -14.82 -12.53
N GLU A 90 -3.45 -15.90 -13.08
CA GLU A 90 -2.06 -16.03 -13.56
C GLU A 90 -1.87 -15.32 -14.91
N ASP A 91 -2.07 -14.02 -14.95
CA ASP A 91 -1.73 -13.20 -16.10
C ASP A 91 -0.43 -12.43 -15.82
N SER A 92 0.54 -12.56 -16.71
CA SER A 92 1.84 -11.87 -16.60
C SER A 92 1.71 -10.36 -16.43
N VAL A 93 0.60 -9.76 -16.87
CA VAL A 93 0.34 -8.33 -16.75
C VAL A 93 0.26 -7.90 -15.28
N TYR A 94 -0.32 -8.70 -14.41
CA TYR A 94 -0.41 -8.37 -12.99
C TYR A 94 0.97 -8.31 -12.31
N LEU A 95 1.82 -9.29 -12.59
CA LEU A 95 3.18 -9.29 -12.06
C LEU A 95 4.00 -8.10 -12.60
N GLN A 96 3.84 -7.76 -13.88
CA GLN A 96 4.50 -6.59 -14.47
C GLN A 96 4.04 -5.28 -13.79
N ARG A 97 2.74 -5.13 -13.53
CA ARG A 97 2.19 -3.98 -12.80
C ARG A 97 2.74 -3.92 -11.37
N ALA A 98 2.75 -5.05 -10.66
CA ALA A 98 3.29 -5.14 -9.30
C ALA A 98 4.76 -4.70 -9.25
N LYS A 99 5.59 -5.18 -10.17
CA LYS A 99 7.00 -4.77 -10.27
C LYS A 99 7.15 -3.28 -10.56
N LYS A 100 6.31 -2.72 -11.42
CA LYS A 100 6.32 -1.30 -11.74
C LYS A 100 5.95 -0.44 -10.52
N HIS A 101 4.95 -0.86 -9.75
CA HIS A 101 4.61 -0.22 -8.48
C HIS A 101 5.76 -0.29 -7.47
N ALA A 102 6.42 -1.44 -7.36
CA ALA A 102 7.59 -1.60 -6.49
C ALA A 102 8.74 -0.67 -6.91
N GLN A 103 9.00 -0.55 -8.21
CA GLN A 103 10.06 0.31 -8.73
C GLN A 103 9.82 1.79 -8.40
N VAL A 104 8.63 2.32 -8.65
CA VAL A 104 8.34 3.73 -8.33
C VAL A 104 8.45 4.01 -6.83
N ILE A 105 8.08 3.05 -5.97
CA ILE A 105 8.31 3.15 -4.52
C ILE A 105 9.81 3.21 -4.21
N GLY A 106 10.61 2.34 -4.82
CA GLY A 106 12.07 2.32 -4.64
C GLY A 106 12.80 3.52 -5.22
N ASP A 107 12.20 4.20 -6.19
CA ASP A 107 12.76 5.42 -6.79
C ASP A 107 12.42 6.69 -5.97
N HIS A 108 11.39 6.64 -5.11
CA HIS A 108 10.95 7.73 -4.23
C HIS A 108 10.84 7.30 -2.77
N PRO A 109 11.91 6.74 -2.18
CA PRO A 109 11.87 6.19 -0.82
C PRO A 109 11.65 7.26 0.26
N GLU A 110 11.92 8.53 -0.02
CA GLU A 110 11.69 9.67 0.86
C GLU A 110 10.21 9.88 1.18
N SER A 111 9.31 9.40 0.33
CA SER A 111 7.86 9.51 0.52
C SER A 111 7.31 8.58 1.60
N PHE A 112 8.09 7.60 2.04
CA PHE A 112 7.64 6.53 2.93
C PHE A 112 6.98 7.01 4.23
N PRO A 113 7.51 8.02 4.95
CA PRO A 113 6.85 8.53 6.15
C PRO A 113 5.76 9.57 5.86
N ASP A 114 5.58 10.00 4.62
CA ASP A 114 4.58 11.01 4.25
C ASP A 114 3.35 10.36 3.58
N THR A 115 2.53 9.73 4.39
CA THR A 115 1.27 9.13 3.94
C THR A 115 0.06 9.87 4.53
N HIS A 116 -1.08 9.78 3.86
CA HIS A 116 -2.34 10.44 4.22
C HIS A 116 -3.37 9.43 4.76
N GLY A 117 -4.33 9.92 5.53
CA GLY A 117 -5.42 9.09 6.06
C GLY A 117 -4.95 8.16 7.16
N SER A 118 -4.72 6.89 6.88
CA SER A 118 -4.13 5.92 7.81
C SER A 118 -2.62 5.77 7.56
N PRO A 119 -1.79 6.72 8.04
CA PRO A 119 -0.42 6.85 7.57
C PRO A 119 0.38 5.57 7.78
N VAL A 120 0.33 5.01 8.98
CA VAL A 120 1.08 3.78 9.30
C VAL A 120 0.63 2.58 8.47
N MET A 121 -0.67 2.48 8.17
CA MET A 121 -1.17 1.44 7.28
C MET A 121 -0.64 1.65 5.86
N GLY A 122 -0.59 2.89 5.39
CA GLY A 122 0.05 3.24 4.11
C GLY A 122 1.51 2.81 4.06
N MET A 123 2.29 3.01 5.13
CA MET A 123 3.66 2.50 5.24
C MET A 123 3.72 0.97 5.13
N GLY A 124 2.80 0.25 5.76
CA GLY A 124 2.73 -1.21 5.66
C GLY A 124 2.51 -1.69 4.22
N TYR A 125 1.56 -1.08 3.50
CA TYR A 125 1.33 -1.41 2.09
C TYR A 125 2.50 -1.03 1.19
N THR A 126 3.11 0.13 1.43
CA THR A 126 4.29 0.58 0.68
C THR A 126 5.45 -0.41 0.82
N ALA A 127 5.75 -0.84 2.06
CA ALA A 127 6.80 -1.81 2.33
C ALA A 127 6.50 -3.19 1.72
N LEU A 128 5.24 -3.66 1.81
CA LEU A 128 4.83 -4.92 1.18
C LEU A 128 5.05 -4.91 -0.34
N ALA A 129 4.58 -3.85 -1.00
CA ALA A 129 4.73 -3.74 -2.44
C ALA A 129 6.19 -3.56 -2.87
N ALA A 130 6.97 -2.78 -2.13
CA ALA A 130 8.41 -2.66 -2.39
C ALA A 130 9.11 -4.01 -2.35
N ASN A 131 8.69 -4.94 -1.47
CA ASN A 131 9.30 -6.27 -1.35
C ASN A 131 9.08 -7.18 -2.60
N VAL A 132 8.19 -6.82 -3.51
CA VAL A 132 8.06 -7.50 -4.82
C VAL A 132 9.35 -7.34 -5.66
N ASP A 133 10.10 -6.27 -5.40
CA ASP A 133 11.45 -6.04 -5.92
C ASP A 133 12.41 -5.83 -4.74
N PRO A 134 13.29 -6.80 -4.43
CA PRO A 134 14.17 -6.73 -3.28
C PRO A 134 15.08 -5.49 -3.23
N ASP A 135 15.46 -4.95 -4.37
CA ASP A 135 16.29 -3.74 -4.43
C ASP A 135 15.49 -2.50 -4.04
N SER A 136 14.25 -2.41 -4.48
CA SER A 136 13.31 -1.35 -4.07
C SER A 136 13.03 -1.40 -2.57
N PHE A 137 12.81 -2.58 -2.01
CA PHE A 137 12.63 -2.74 -0.56
C PHE A 137 13.87 -2.31 0.22
N ARG A 138 15.06 -2.70 -0.22
CA ARG A 138 16.33 -2.30 0.41
C ARG A 138 16.50 -0.78 0.39
N LYS A 139 16.31 -0.15 -0.77
CA LYS A 139 16.38 1.31 -0.89
C LYS A 139 15.40 2.01 0.06
N LEU A 140 14.15 1.51 0.11
CA LEU A 140 13.11 2.04 1.00
C LEU A 140 13.57 2.00 2.46
N MET A 141 14.04 0.84 2.93
CA MET A 141 14.45 0.64 4.32
C MET A 141 15.70 1.43 4.67
N ASP A 142 16.71 1.44 3.79
CA ASP A 142 17.97 2.14 4.03
C ASP A 142 17.79 3.66 4.09
N SER A 143 16.99 4.22 3.20
CA SER A 143 16.70 5.66 3.16
C SER A 143 15.90 6.13 4.37
N ASN A 144 15.13 5.25 5.00
CA ASN A 144 14.24 5.60 6.10
C ASN A 144 14.71 5.11 7.48
N ARG A 145 15.96 4.68 7.63
CA ARG A 145 16.55 4.30 8.93
C ARG A 145 16.39 5.39 9.98
N TRP A 146 16.54 6.65 9.58
CA TRP A 146 16.37 7.80 10.44
C TRP A 146 14.98 7.86 11.05
N TRP A 147 13.94 7.59 10.23
CA TRP A 147 12.56 7.62 10.70
C TRP A 147 12.31 6.54 11.77
N PHE A 148 12.75 5.31 11.53
CA PHE A 148 12.62 4.23 12.52
C PHE A 148 13.35 4.55 13.82
N ALA A 149 14.54 5.14 13.73
CA ALA A 149 15.31 5.54 14.91
C ALA A 149 14.61 6.65 15.72
N LEU A 150 14.05 7.65 15.06
CA LEU A 150 13.37 8.78 15.73
C LEU A 150 11.97 8.41 16.23
N ALA A 151 11.28 7.48 15.57
CA ALA A 151 9.94 7.04 15.98
C ALA A 151 9.99 6.06 17.15
N GLN A 152 11.13 5.46 17.44
CA GLN A 152 11.28 4.50 18.53
C GLN A 152 11.23 5.19 19.90
N CYS A 153 10.35 4.71 20.76
CA CYS A 153 10.25 5.16 22.16
C CYS A 153 11.24 4.42 23.06
N HIS A 154 11.53 4.99 24.23
CA HIS A 154 12.45 4.41 25.22
C HIS A 154 12.07 3.00 25.71
N ASN A 155 10.79 2.64 25.60
CA ASN A 155 10.28 1.32 25.97
C ASN A 155 10.23 0.31 24.82
N GLY A 156 10.81 0.67 23.66
CA GLY A 156 10.88 -0.18 22.48
C GLY A 156 9.66 -0.11 21.55
N GLY A 157 8.58 0.57 21.97
CA GLY A 157 7.46 0.85 21.08
C GLY A 157 7.78 1.93 20.05
N PHE A 158 6.88 2.10 19.10
CA PHE A 158 7.02 3.12 18.06
C PHE A 158 5.86 4.09 18.11
N TYR A 159 6.16 5.38 17.90
CA TYR A 159 5.19 6.43 17.77
C TYR A 159 5.27 7.05 16.38
N TYR A 160 4.14 7.24 15.71
CA TYR A 160 4.13 7.83 14.39
C TYR A 160 4.45 9.31 14.45
N GLN A 161 5.59 9.69 13.88
CA GLN A 161 6.08 11.07 13.87
C GLN A 161 6.94 11.36 12.65
N PRO A 162 7.11 12.66 12.35
CA PRO A 162 6.03 13.58 12.05
C PRO A 162 5.60 13.29 10.62
N ASN A 163 4.36 13.49 10.34
CA ASN A 163 3.93 13.53 8.97
C ASN A 163 3.02 14.73 8.74
N ARG A 164 2.69 14.96 7.51
CA ARG A 164 1.84 16.03 7.06
C ARG A 164 0.46 16.04 7.72
N ASP A 165 -0.11 14.90 7.96
CA ASP A 165 -1.45 14.77 8.55
C ASP A 165 -1.46 14.81 10.05
N ASN A 166 -0.38 14.45 10.69
CA ASN A 166 -0.24 14.37 12.14
C ASN A 166 -1.51 13.84 12.81
N ALA A 167 -2.24 12.99 12.10
CA ALA A 167 -3.54 12.47 12.49
C ALA A 167 -3.32 11.50 13.64
N GLY A 168 -3.48 12.00 14.83
CA GLY A 168 -3.54 11.17 16.02
C GLY A 168 -4.70 10.19 15.91
N TYR A 169 -4.39 8.94 15.68
CA TYR A 169 -5.36 7.86 15.81
C TYR A 169 -5.63 7.55 17.27
N GLY A 170 -6.25 8.52 17.93
CA GLY A 170 -6.55 8.42 19.35
C GLY A 170 -5.35 8.68 20.27
N PRO A 171 -5.57 8.59 21.59
CA PRO A 171 -4.59 8.99 22.61
C PRO A 171 -3.33 8.11 22.63
N ASP A 172 -3.33 6.96 21.99
CA ASP A 172 -2.16 6.08 21.90
C ASP A 172 -2.00 5.40 20.55
N ALA A 173 -1.46 6.14 19.60
CA ALA A 173 -1.11 5.61 18.29
C ALA A 173 0.06 4.59 18.33
N ARG A 174 0.68 4.37 19.47
CA ARG A 174 1.85 3.47 19.62
C ARG A 174 1.52 2.02 19.31
N LEU A 175 0.31 1.57 19.68
CA LEU A 175 -0.09 0.19 19.40
C LEU A 175 -0.11 -0.09 17.90
N LEU A 176 -0.80 0.77 17.13
CA LEU A 176 -0.89 0.62 15.68
C LEU A 176 0.48 0.76 15.03
N THR A 177 1.23 1.80 15.39
CA THR A 177 2.56 2.06 14.82
C THR A 177 3.52 0.93 15.11
N SER A 178 3.59 0.45 16.35
CA SER A 178 4.47 -0.66 16.73
C SER A 178 4.13 -1.95 16.01
N SER A 179 2.84 -2.23 15.83
CA SER A 179 2.38 -3.43 15.11
C SER A 179 2.78 -3.39 13.65
N VAL A 180 2.59 -2.25 12.98
CA VAL A 180 2.96 -2.10 11.56
C VAL A 180 4.49 -2.11 11.39
N VAL A 181 5.24 -1.46 12.27
CA VAL A 181 6.71 -1.50 12.22
C VAL A 181 7.23 -2.92 12.43
N ALA A 182 6.70 -3.66 13.41
CA ALA A 182 7.06 -5.07 13.61
C ALA A 182 6.74 -5.92 12.39
N PHE A 183 5.59 -5.66 11.74
CA PHE A 183 5.22 -6.31 10.49
C PHE A 183 6.21 -5.99 9.36
N ILE A 184 6.56 -4.71 9.15
CA ILE A 184 7.53 -4.28 8.13
C ILE A 184 8.88 -5.00 8.32
N PHE A 185 9.42 -5.05 9.54
CA PHE A 185 10.66 -5.78 9.83
C PHE A 185 10.54 -7.31 9.68
N SER A 186 9.33 -7.83 9.63
CA SER A 186 9.07 -9.26 9.41
C SER A 186 8.92 -9.63 7.94
N ILE A 187 8.69 -8.66 7.04
CA ILE A 187 8.49 -8.91 5.61
C ILE A 187 9.62 -9.76 5.00
N PRO A 188 10.91 -9.49 5.23
CA PRO A 188 12.00 -10.27 4.63
C PRO A 188 12.07 -11.71 5.09
N LYS A 189 11.28 -12.11 6.10
CA LYS A 189 11.25 -13.51 6.58
C LYS A 189 10.40 -14.41 5.69
N HIS A 190 9.58 -13.86 4.81
CA HIS A 190 8.69 -14.59 3.90
C HIS A 190 7.84 -15.66 4.59
N ASN A 191 7.33 -15.38 5.79
CA ASN A 191 6.57 -16.34 6.60
C ASN A 191 5.07 -16.36 6.28
N LEU A 192 4.59 -15.39 5.53
CA LEU A 192 3.18 -15.23 5.15
C LEU A 192 3.06 -15.17 3.64
N THR A 193 1.93 -15.61 3.11
CA THR A 193 1.64 -15.53 1.67
C THR A 193 1.79 -14.11 1.14
N VAL A 194 1.30 -13.11 1.88
CA VAL A 194 1.44 -11.69 1.51
C VAL A 194 2.89 -11.20 1.48
N THR A 195 3.81 -11.92 2.12
CA THR A 195 5.25 -11.61 2.13
C THR A 195 6.07 -12.53 1.22
N GLY A 196 5.42 -13.37 0.40
CA GLY A 196 6.06 -14.23 -0.58
C GLY A 196 6.32 -15.66 -0.11
N LYS A 197 5.57 -16.16 0.89
CA LYS A 197 5.56 -17.59 1.21
C LYS A 197 4.73 -18.33 0.16
N ASP A 198 5.31 -19.37 -0.41
CA ASP A 198 4.65 -20.32 -1.32
C ASP A 198 3.56 -21.16 -0.62
#